data_4de588d1f2017dae835d8696905ce13f
#
_entry.id   4de588d1f2017dae835d8696905ce13f
#
_cell.length_a   1.000
_cell.length_b   1.000
_cell.length_c   1.000
_cell.angle_alpha   90.00
_cell.angle_beta   90.00
_cell.angle_gamma   90.00
#
_symmetry.space_group_name_H-M   'P 1'
#
loop_
_entity.id
_entity.type
_entity.pdbx_description
1 polymer ?
#
loop_
_entity_poly.entity_id
_entity_poly.type
_entity_poly.pdbx_seq_one_letter_code
_entity_poly.pdbx_strand_id
1 'polypeptide(L)'
;MSLESVFKLSLIMNMIDNLSGPMAGVASKVGANVSKLDAASQTFGSMAKAGAAMQETGSQIVNAVLAPVEATFETRRALGELASLGVQDLEAVENAARSFSDQWAGTSKADFISAAYDIKSGIASLSDEGVAEFTSLAALTAKATKSTAGEMTSLFATGYGIYKDYYSDLSDMEFGEMFSAGISDAVRAFKTSGSGMAQAIQNLGASATTAQVPLEEQLSVLGMLQATMGGAEAGTKYKAFLRSATKGGEALGLKFTDANNQLLSMPEILDILRGKFGETMDAAEKMELQKAFGDTEAVALIDLMYNKVGDLQDNIVNMYGSLGKGVSVTEQMASAIQETEPERFERLKQRIHNVTESIGNSLLPTVNDLMSKGEGVLTKVGSWIEKNQELVKVIMLIVLAVGGFLAVGGTLIALISGVGLVVTKTVSAFKILKGGFALARGALTPLISSVWSFTAALLANPVTWVVIGI
;
A
#
# COMPACT_ATOMS: atom_id res chain seq x y z
N MET A 1 -28.84 -16.98 -20.27
CA MET A 1 -27.84 -18.04 -19.99
C MET A 1 -26.51 -17.31 -19.83
N SER A 2 -25.94 -17.33 -18.63
CA SER A 2 -24.70 -16.66 -18.36
C SER A 2 -23.55 -17.38 -19.07
N LEU A 3 -22.63 -16.61 -19.63
CA LEU A 3 -21.40 -17.14 -20.28
C LEU A 3 -20.57 -18.05 -19.36
N GLU A 4 -20.81 -18.00 -18.07
CA GLU A 4 -20.19 -18.81 -17.02
C GLU A 4 -20.47 -20.33 -17.13
N SER A 5 -21.65 -20.72 -17.61
CA SER A 5 -22.04 -22.12 -17.68
C SER A 5 -21.47 -22.87 -18.91
N VAL A 6 -21.00 -22.15 -19.91
CA VAL A 6 -20.47 -22.74 -21.16
C VAL A 6 -18.98 -23.11 -21.03
N PHE A 7 -18.25 -22.48 -20.08
CA PHE A 7 -16.82 -22.71 -19.90
C PHE A 7 -16.47 -23.77 -18.85
N LYS A 8 -17.42 -24.14 -18.02
CA LYS A 8 -17.24 -25.04 -16.88
C LYS A 8 -17.00 -26.46 -17.24
N LEU A 9 -16.10 -27.18 -17.25
CA LEU A 9 -15.88 -28.65 -17.28
C LEU A 9 -16.00 -29.31 -18.67
N SER A 10 -16.90 -28.84 -19.52
CA SER A 10 -17.05 -29.43 -20.87
C SER A 10 -15.79 -29.19 -21.71
N LEU A 11 -15.02 -28.11 -21.42
CA LEU A 11 -13.80 -27.82 -22.14
C LEU A 11 -12.65 -28.74 -21.75
N ILE A 12 -12.51 -29.11 -20.48
CA ILE A 12 -11.47 -30.06 -20.00
C ILE A 12 -11.81 -31.49 -20.42
N MET A 13 -13.06 -31.91 -20.33
CA MET A 13 -13.50 -33.22 -20.75
C MET A 13 -13.46 -33.37 -22.28
N ASN A 14 -13.94 -32.37 -23.06
CA ASN A 14 -13.79 -32.35 -24.51
C ASN A 14 -12.33 -32.21 -24.96
N MET A 15 -11.45 -31.59 -24.14
CA MET A 15 -10.02 -31.56 -24.42
C MET A 15 -9.37 -32.92 -24.31
N ILE A 16 -9.68 -33.68 -23.27
CA ILE A 16 -9.17 -35.05 -23.08
C ILE A 16 -9.72 -35.98 -24.16
N ASP A 17 -11.01 -35.96 -24.47
CA ASP A 17 -11.62 -36.72 -25.52
C ASP A 17 -11.18 -36.32 -26.93
N ASN A 18 -10.95 -35.04 -27.17
CA ASN A 18 -10.48 -34.54 -28.45
C ASN A 18 -8.97 -34.75 -28.68
N LEU A 19 -8.17 -34.99 -27.65
CA LEU A 19 -6.75 -35.34 -27.76
C LEU A 19 -6.52 -36.83 -28.00
N SER A 20 -7.45 -37.70 -27.63
CA SER A 20 -7.28 -39.16 -27.77
C SER A 20 -7.41 -39.70 -29.18
N GLY A 21 -8.20 -39.09 -30.09
CA GLY A 21 -8.42 -39.60 -31.47
C GLY A 21 -7.22 -39.53 -32.44
N PRO A 22 -6.52 -38.38 -32.57
CA PRO A 22 -5.38 -38.25 -33.47
C PRO A 22 -4.11 -39.00 -33.05
N MET A 23 -3.93 -39.29 -31.76
CA MET A 23 -2.78 -40.07 -31.29
C MET A 23 -2.88 -41.58 -31.68
N ALA A 24 -4.09 -42.14 -31.82
CA ALA A 24 -4.28 -43.47 -32.34
C ALA A 24 -3.83 -43.61 -33.83
N GLY A 25 -3.97 -42.51 -34.59
CA GLY A 25 -3.52 -42.44 -35.99
C GLY A 25 -2.00 -42.34 -36.17
N VAL A 26 -1.29 -41.76 -35.20
CA VAL A 26 0.19 -41.65 -35.24
C VAL A 26 0.85 -42.98 -34.86
N ALA A 27 0.34 -43.71 -33.87
CA ALA A 27 0.91 -44.99 -33.42
C ALA A 27 0.82 -46.09 -34.50
N SER A 28 -0.28 -46.11 -35.28
CA SER A 28 -0.42 -47.07 -36.36
C SER A 28 0.48 -46.80 -37.59
N LYS A 29 1.01 -45.58 -37.73
CA LYS A 29 1.85 -45.16 -38.86
C LYS A 29 3.33 -45.20 -38.57
N VAL A 30 3.74 -45.31 -37.33
CA VAL A 30 5.17 -45.40 -36.94
C VAL A 30 5.78 -46.78 -37.20
N GLY A 31 4.94 -47.82 -37.33
CA GLY A 31 5.39 -49.20 -37.59
C GLY A 31 5.84 -49.52 -39.03
N ALA A 32 5.70 -48.62 -39.99
CA ALA A 32 6.02 -48.88 -41.37
C ALA A 32 6.68 -47.69 -42.08
N ASN A 33 8.00 -47.74 -42.22
CA ASN A 33 8.89 -46.94 -43.05
C ASN A 33 9.51 -45.67 -42.48
N VAL A 34 10.83 -45.67 -42.46
CA VAL A 34 11.74 -44.59 -42.07
C VAL A 34 11.55 -43.30 -42.92
N SER A 35 11.00 -43.42 -44.14
CA SER A 35 10.66 -42.26 -45.00
C SER A 35 9.48 -41.41 -44.50
N LYS A 36 8.77 -41.86 -43.47
CA LYS A 36 7.70 -41.09 -42.81
C LYS A 36 8.13 -40.33 -41.55
N LEU A 37 9.40 -40.52 -41.14
CA LEU A 37 9.96 -39.75 -40.00
C LEU A 37 10.07 -38.25 -40.32
N ASP A 38 10.35 -37.90 -41.56
CA ASP A 38 10.40 -36.49 -42.02
C ASP A 38 9.01 -35.83 -41.99
N ALA A 39 7.96 -36.55 -42.37
CA ALA A 39 6.59 -36.05 -42.29
C ALA A 39 6.11 -35.92 -40.84
N ALA A 40 6.52 -36.84 -39.96
CA ALA A 40 6.28 -36.75 -38.52
C ALA A 40 7.06 -35.58 -37.89
N SER A 41 8.31 -35.41 -38.28
CA SER A 41 9.14 -34.25 -37.83
C SER A 41 8.56 -32.90 -38.23
N GLN A 42 8.02 -32.77 -39.44
CA GLN A 42 7.32 -31.57 -39.92
C GLN A 42 5.99 -31.37 -39.16
N THR A 43 5.28 -32.46 -38.88
CA THR A 43 4.04 -32.39 -38.10
C THR A 43 4.32 -31.99 -36.65
N PHE A 44 5.36 -32.56 -36.02
CA PHE A 44 5.79 -32.15 -34.69
C PHE A 44 6.33 -30.69 -34.65
N GLY A 45 7.05 -30.27 -35.70
CA GLY A 45 7.50 -28.87 -35.83
C GLY A 45 6.33 -27.90 -35.99
N SER A 46 5.30 -28.25 -36.71
CA SER A 46 4.08 -27.43 -36.85
C SER A 46 3.25 -27.42 -35.55
N MET A 47 3.20 -28.54 -34.83
CA MET A 47 2.56 -28.64 -33.52
C MET A 47 3.33 -27.82 -32.47
N ALA A 48 4.67 -27.85 -32.47
CA ALA A 48 5.48 -27.06 -31.59
C ALA A 48 5.30 -25.53 -31.83
N LYS A 49 5.21 -25.13 -33.11
CA LYS A 49 4.90 -23.76 -33.48
C LYS A 49 3.48 -23.34 -33.06
N ALA A 50 2.49 -24.21 -33.28
CA ALA A 50 1.12 -23.97 -32.84
C ALA A 50 1.05 -23.90 -31.29
N GLY A 51 1.77 -24.78 -30.60
CA GLY A 51 1.90 -24.76 -29.13
C GLY A 51 2.54 -23.52 -28.60
N ALA A 52 3.62 -23.05 -29.22
CA ALA A 52 4.28 -21.78 -28.84
C ALA A 52 3.36 -20.57 -29.06
N ALA A 53 2.65 -20.52 -30.19
CA ALA A 53 1.67 -19.47 -30.48
C ALA A 53 0.49 -19.48 -29.48
N MET A 54 0.04 -20.66 -29.07
CA MET A 54 -0.99 -20.84 -28.03
C MET A 54 -0.46 -20.40 -26.65
N GLN A 55 0.78 -20.72 -26.31
CA GLN A 55 1.41 -20.31 -25.07
C GLN A 55 1.53 -18.79 -25.00
N GLU A 56 1.96 -18.15 -26.09
CA GLU A 56 2.07 -16.70 -26.18
C GLU A 56 0.71 -16.03 -26.05
N THR A 57 -0.30 -16.50 -26.81
CA THR A 57 -1.66 -15.98 -26.73
C THR A 57 -2.29 -16.25 -25.36
N GLY A 58 -2.07 -17.44 -24.80
CA GLY A 58 -2.54 -17.82 -23.47
C GLY A 58 -1.93 -16.94 -22.38
N SER A 59 -0.63 -16.70 -22.43
CA SER A 59 0.05 -15.80 -21.45
C SER A 59 -0.43 -14.36 -21.56
N GLN A 60 -0.69 -13.85 -22.77
CA GLN A 60 -1.23 -12.50 -22.96
C GLN A 60 -2.64 -12.38 -22.37
N ILE A 61 -3.48 -13.39 -22.55
CA ILE A 61 -4.84 -13.40 -21.98
C ILE A 61 -4.78 -13.53 -20.44
N VAL A 62 -3.94 -14.42 -19.93
CA VAL A 62 -3.72 -14.58 -18.49
C VAL A 62 -3.28 -13.25 -17.88
N ASN A 63 -2.26 -12.61 -18.45
CA ASN A 63 -1.76 -11.33 -17.97
C ASN A 63 -2.82 -10.21 -18.06
N ALA A 64 -3.62 -10.19 -19.14
CA ALA A 64 -4.68 -9.19 -19.30
C ALA A 64 -5.78 -9.27 -18.24
N VAL A 65 -5.98 -10.44 -17.61
CA VAL A 65 -6.98 -10.64 -16.56
C VAL A 65 -6.34 -10.66 -15.18
N LEU A 66 -5.13 -11.22 -15.02
CA LEU A 66 -4.46 -11.24 -13.73
C LEU A 66 -3.99 -9.84 -13.32
N ALA A 67 -3.51 -9.01 -14.24
CA ALA A 67 -3.06 -7.67 -13.90
C ALA A 67 -4.12 -6.81 -13.17
N PRO A 68 -5.38 -6.74 -13.60
CA PRO A 68 -6.42 -6.08 -12.83
C PRO A 68 -6.69 -6.73 -11.47
N VAL A 69 -6.59 -8.05 -11.36
CA VAL A 69 -6.77 -8.77 -10.09
C VAL A 69 -5.61 -8.48 -9.14
N GLU A 70 -4.39 -8.53 -9.63
CA GLU A 70 -3.18 -8.20 -8.84
C GLU A 70 -3.22 -6.76 -8.33
N ALA A 71 -3.76 -5.82 -9.14
CA ALA A 71 -3.95 -4.44 -8.72
C ALA A 71 -4.83 -4.29 -7.47
N THR A 72 -5.69 -5.28 -7.16
CA THR A 72 -6.52 -5.27 -5.95
C THR A 72 -5.78 -5.71 -4.68
N PHE A 73 -4.65 -6.38 -4.80
CA PHE A 73 -4.03 -7.10 -3.67
C PHE A 73 -3.52 -6.18 -2.57
N GLU A 74 -2.93 -5.05 -2.94
CA GLU A 74 -2.42 -4.09 -1.97
C GLU A 74 -3.57 -3.48 -1.14
N THR A 75 -4.62 -3.02 -1.80
CA THR A 75 -5.82 -2.49 -1.14
C THR A 75 -6.48 -3.53 -0.24
N ARG A 76 -6.62 -4.78 -0.70
CA ARG A 76 -7.22 -5.86 0.09
C ARG A 76 -6.39 -6.26 1.30
N ARG A 77 -5.06 -6.23 1.16
CA ARG A 77 -4.17 -6.48 2.29
C ARG A 77 -4.33 -5.38 3.34
N ALA A 78 -4.29 -4.12 2.93
CA ALA A 78 -4.48 -2.98 3.82
C ALA A 78 -5.85 -3.01 4.52
N LEU A 79 -6.94 -3.37 3.81
CA LEU A 79 -8.26 -3.57 4.40
C LEU A 79 -8.28 -4.72 5.42
N GLY A 80 -7.59 -5.82 5.13
CA GLY A 80 -7.45 -6.95 6.06
C GLY A 80 -6.71 -6.56 7.34
N GLU A 81 -5.65 -5.76 7.22
CA GLU A 81 -4.91 -5.22 8.36
C GLU A 81 -5.80 -4.28 9.19
N LEU A 82 -6.52 -3.37 8.54
CA LEU A 82 -7.46 -2.46 9.21
C LEU A 82 -8.59 -3.21 9.91
N ALA A 83 -9.14 -4.26 9.30
CA ALA A 83 -10.16 -5.13 9.91
C ALA A 83 -9.65 -5.78 11.20
N SER A 84 -8.35 -6.09 11.31
CA SER A 84 -7.76 -6.68 12.51
C SER A 84 -7.82 -5.76 13.74
N LEU A 85 -8.00 -4.45 13.54
CA LEU A 85 -8.21 -3.46 14.60
C LEU A 85 -9.70 -3.29 15.00
N GLY A 86 -10.58 -4.12 14.44
CA GLY A 86 -12.01 -4.12 14.77
C GLY A 86 -12.86 -3.13 14.00
N VAL A 87 -12.34 -2.50 12.94
CA VAL A 87 -13.14 -1.67 12.02
C VAL A 87 -14.14 -2.58 11.29
N GLN A 88 -15.42 -2.26 11.40
CA GLN A 88 -16.52 -3.05 10.83
C GLN A 88 -16.92 -2.53 9.45
N ASP A 89 -16.96 -1.22 9.26
CA ASP A 89 -17.32 -0.58 8.00
C ASP A 89 -16.07 -0.30 7.15
N LEU A 90 -15.49 -1.36 6.59
CA LEU A 90 -14.36 -1.26 5.68
C LEU A 90 -14.73 -0.58 4.36
N GLU A 91 -16.01 -0.65 3.95
CA GLU A 91 -16.50 -0.04 2.72
C GLU A 91 -16.47 1.50 2.83
N ALA A 92 -16.81 2.07 3.97
CA ALA A 92 -16.70 3.51 4.21
C ALA A 92 -15.26 4.00 4.04
N VAL A 93 -14.29 3.27 4.61
CA VAL A 93 -12.86 3.61 4.48
C VAL A 93 -12.36 3.43 3.04
N GLU A 94 -12.77 2.35 2.35
CA GLU A 94 -12.41 2.13 0.94
C GLU A 94 -12.97 3.22 0.03
N ASN A 95 -14.21 3.65 0.25
CA ASN A 95 -14.84 4.73 -0.51
C ASN A 95 -14.15 6.08 -0.26
N ALA A 96 -13.78 6.39 0.98
CA ALA A 96 -12.99 7.57 1.31
C ALA A 96 -11.60 7.53 0.64
N ALA A 97 -10.92 6.38 0.69
CA ALA A 97 -9.62 6.15 0.03
C ALA A 97 -9.72 6.38 -1.48
N ARG A 98 -10.76 5.84 -2.12
CA ARG A 98 -11.02 6.04 -3.54
C ARG A 98 -11.26 7.52 -3.88
N SER A 99 -12.15 8.16 -3.13
CA SER A 99 -12.48 9.58 -3.34
C SER A 99 -11.23 10.46 -3.18
N PHE A 100 -10.43 10.18 -2.14
CA PHE A 100 -9.19 10.90 -1.89
C PHE A 100 -8.16 10.69 -3.02
N SER A 101 -7.89 9.45 -3.41
CA SER A 101 -6.92 9.14 -4.47
C SER A 101 -7.35 9.62 -5.85
N ASP A 102 -8.65 9.75 -6.11
CA ASP A 102 -9.18 10.34 -7.34
C ASP A 102 -9.04 11.87 -7.37
N GLN A 103 -9.04 12.50 -6.19
CA GLN A 103 -8.93 13.96 -6.06
C GLN A 103 -7.48 14.43 -5.89
N TRP A 104 -6.70 13.75 -5.08
CA TRP A 104 -5.35 14.17 -4.67
C TRP A 104 -4.29 13.17 -5.15
N ALA A 105 -3.29 13.66 -5.91
CA ALA A 105 -2.16 12.84 -6.33
C ALA A 105 -1.19 12.57 -5.19
N GLY A 106 -0.47 11.45 -5.24
CA GLY A 106 0.62 11.10 -4.32
C GLY A 106 0.21 10.21 -3.15
N THR A 107 -1.08 9.88 -3.00
CA THR A 107 -1.56 8.91 -2.02
C THR A 107 -2.48 7.92 -2.72
N SER A 108 -2.05 6.68 -2.86
CA SER A 108 -2.88 5.61 -3.43
C SER A 108 -3.99 5.17 -2.48
N LYS A 109 -4.97 4.40 -2.97
CA LYS A 109 -6.00 3.79 -2.10
C LYS A 109 -5.38 2.94 -1.00
N ALA A 110 -4.40 2.10 -1.35
CA ALA A 110 -3.72 1.24 -0.40
C ALA A 110 -2.96 2.03 0.66
N ASP A 111 -2.24 3.10 0.26
CA ASP A 111 -1.55 4.00 1.20
C ASP A 111 -2.52 4.69 2.15
N PHE A 112 -3.67 5.15 1.62
CA PHE A 112 -4.70 5.77 2.45
C PHE A 112 -5.26 4.78 3.49
N ILE A 113 -5.55 3.55 3.10
CA ILE A 113 -6.10 2.53 4.01
C ILE A 113 -5.05 2.11 5.04
N SER A 114 -3.77 2.02 4.64
CA SER A 114 -2.67 1.79 5.58
C SER A 114 -2.53 2.96 6.57
N ALA A 115 -2.71 4.19 6.10
CA ALA A 115 -2.75 5.36 6.97
C ALA A 115 -3.95 5.35 7.93
N ALA A 116 -5.11 4.81 7.50
CA ALA A 116 -6.28 4.60 8.36
C ALA A 116 -6.01 3.59 9.49
N TYR A 117 -5.17 2.57 9.23
CA TYR A 117 -4.69 1.67 10.26
C TYR A 117 -3.93 2.43 11.37
N ASP A 118 -3.02 3.34 11.00
CA ASP A 118 -2.27 4.16 11.97
C ASP A 118 -3.20 5.05 12.80
N ILE A 119 -4.19 5.68 12.17
CA ILE A 119 -5.21 6.50 12.86
C ILE A 119 -6.00 5.63 13.85
N LYS A 120 -6.53 4.48 13.42
CA LYS A 120 -7.34 3.61 14.29
C LYS A 120 -6.54 3.03 15.45
N SER A 121 -5.28 2.66 15.21
CA SER A 121 -4.40 2.14 16.25
C SER A 121 -4.00 3.22 17.27
N GLY A 122 -3.84 4.46 16.83
CA GLY A 122 -3.46 5.58 17.69
C GLY A 122 -4.64 6.25 18.40
N ILE A 123 -5.84 6.20 17.79
CA ILE A 123 -7.08 6.82 18.33
C ILE A 123 -8.20 5.78 18.31
N ALA A 124 -8.12 4.83 19.23
CA ALA A 124 -9.05 3.70 19.27
C ALA A 124 -10.53 4.10 19.49
N SER A 125 -10.80 5.29 20.05
CA SER A 125 -12.12 5.84 20.33
C SER A 125 -12.89 6.29 19.08
N LEU A 126 -12.21 6.54 17.95
CA LEU A 126 -12.88 6.98 16.72
C LEU A 126 -13.84 5.90 16.19
N SER A 127 -15.02 6.35 15.75
CA SER A 127 -15.93 5.52 14.95
C SER A 127 -15.28 5.15 13.61
N ASP A 128 -15.83 4.18 12.90
CA ASP A 128 -15.30 3.78 11.59
C ASP A 128 -15.35 4.93 10.56
N GLU A 129 -16.42 5.72 10.58
CA GLU A 129 -16.53 6.94 9.78
C GLU A 129 -15.49 7.98 10.21
N GLY A 130 -15.32 8.20 11.52
CA GLY A 130 -14.31 9.10 12.07
C GLY A 130 -12.88 8.68 11.68
N VAL A 131 -12.58 7.40 11.57
CA VAL A 131 -11.30 6.90 11.06
C VAL A 131 -11.07 7.35 9.62
N ALA A 132 -12.09 7.19 8.74
CA ALA A 132 -12.00 7.60 7.34
C ALA A 132 -11.80 9.12 7.20
N GLU A 133 -12.55 9.91 7.96
CA GLU A 133 -12.49 11.38 7.94
C GLU A 133 -11.15 11.90 8.50
N PHE A 134 -10.71 11.39 9.65
CA PHE A 134 -9.42 11.77 10.23
C PHE A 134 -8.24 11.40 9.34
N THR A 135 -8.31 10.24 8.68
CA THR A 135 -7.31 9.82 7.69
C THR A 135 -7.30 10.79 6.49
N SER A 136 -8.48 11.22 6.03
CA SER A 136 -8.58 12.19 4.93
C SER A 136 -7.92 13.53 5.30
N LEU A 137 -8.14 14.03 6.52
CA LEU A 137 -7.49 15.26 7.01
C LEU A 137 -5.98 15.09 7.10
N ALA A 138 -5.50 13.99 7.65
CA ALA A 138 -4.07 13.72 7.78
C ALA A 138 -3.40 13.58 6.39
N ALA A 139 -4.02 12.87 5.45
CA ALA A 139 -3.51 12.72 4.09
C ALA A 139 -3.53 14.06 3.31
N LEU A 140 -4.55 14.89 3.51
CA LEU A 140 -4.61 16.23 2.93
C LEU A 140 -3.52 17.14 3.51
N THR A 141 -3.28 17.06 4.82
CA THR A 141 -2.19 17.78 5.49
C THR A 141 -0.83 17.31 4.97
N ALA A 142 -0.66 16.00 4.74
CA ALA A 142 0.53 15.45 4.11
C ALA A 142 0.78 16.07 2.73
N LYS A 143 -0.25 16.17 1.91
CA LYS A 143 -0.19 16.82 0.60
C LYS A 143 0.21 18.30 0.70
N ALA A 144 -0.44 19.05 1.59
CA ALA A 144 -0.19 20.47 1.80
C ALA A 144 1.24 20.74 2.30
N THR A 145 1.79 19.86 3.12
CA THR A 145 3.09 20.00 3.80
C THR A 145 4.23 19.23 3.15
N LYS A 146 3.96 18.55 2.01
CA LYS A 146 4.92 17.70 1.27
C LYS A 146 5.53 16.60 2.15
N SER A 147 4.70 16.01 3.01
CA SER A 147 5.03 14.86 3.86
C SER A 147 4.35 13.61 3.34
N THR A 148 4.67 12.45 3.91
CA THR A 148 3.94 11.21 3.62
C THR A 148 2.65 11.11 4.43
N ALA A 149 1.67 10.35 3.94
CA ALA A 149 0.43 10.10 4.68
C ALA A 149 0.72 9.47 6.05
N GLY A 150 1.62 8.48 6.13
CA GLY A 150 1.99 7.82 7.38
C GLY A 150 2.66 8.74 8.40
N GLU A 151 3.51 9.70 7.96
CA GLU A 151 4.07 10.70 8.88
C GLU A 151 2.97 11.59 9.48
N MET A 152 2.01 12.00 8.66
CA MET A 152 0.92 12.86 9.15
C MET A 152 -0.10 12.10 9.98
N THR A 153 -0.44 10.87 9.67
CA THR A 153 -1.32 10.06 10.55
C THR A 153 -0.69 9.80 11.90
N SER A 154 0.60 9.52 11.96
CA SER A 154 1.35 9.40 13.22
C SER A 154 1.35 10.73 14.00
N LEU A 155 1.52 11.87 13.32
CA LEU A 155 1.43 13.19 13.94
C LEU A 155 0.02 13.49 14.46
N PHE A 156 -1.02 13.17 13.68
CA PHE A 156 -2.41 13.38 14.09
C PHE A 156 -2.79 12.53 15.30
N ALA A 157 -2.37 11.25 15.33
CA ALA A 157 -2.57 10.39 16.49
C ALA A 157 -1.85 10.93 17.75
N THR A 158 -0.59 11.37 17.58
CA THR A 158 0.19 12.00 18.65
C THR A 158 -0.46 13.30 19.12
N GLY A 159 -0.85 14.17 18.17
CA GLY A 159 -1.50 15.44 18.46
C GLY A 159 -2.85 15.25 19.16
N TYR A 160 -3.64 14.26 18.74
CA TYR A 160 -4.88 13.91 19.41
C TYR A 160 -4.64 13.53 20.89
N GLY A 161 -3.68 12.64 21.14
CA GLY A 161 -3.33 12.22 22.49
C GLY A 161 -2.75 13.32 23.38
N ILE A 162 -2.16 14.37 22.80
CA ILE A 162 -1.57 15.49 23.57
C ILE A 162 -2.59 16.61 23.78
N TYR A 163 -3.40 16.96 22.77
CA TYR A 163 -4.15 18.20 22.73
C TYR A 163 -5.67 18.02 22.89
N LYS A 164 -6.25 16.85 22.55
CA LYS A 164 -7.70 16.70 22.51
C LYS A 164 -8.39 17.01 23.84
N ASP A 165 -7.79 16.59 24.95
CA ASP A 165 -8.32 16.88 26.29
C ASP A 165 -8.28 18.39 26.62
N TYR A 166 -7.27 19.10 26.11
CA TYR A 166 -7.17 20.57 26.26
C TYR A 166 -8.27 21.31 25.46
N TYR A 167 -8.67 20.74 24.31
CA TYR A 167 -9.75 21.22 23.45
C TYR A 167 -10.97 20.31 23.55
N SER A 168 -11.40 19.98 24.76
CA SER A 168 -12.49 19.04 25.04
C SER A 168 -13.88 19.53 24.58
N ASP A 169 -14.03 20.82 24.34
CA ASP A 169 -15.22 21.47 23.79
C ASP A 169 -15.39 21.26 22.27
N LEU A 170 -14.32 20.88 21.57
CA LEU A 170 -14.37 20.56 20.15
C LEU A 170 -14.73 19.08 19.96
N SER A 171 -15.52 18.77 18.93
CA SER A 171 -15.66 17.41 18.43
C SER A 171 -14.31 16.88 17.89
N ASP A 172 -14.22 15.58 17.65
CA ASP A 172 -13.01 14.99 17.08
C ASP A 172 -12.65 15.61 15.72
N MET A 173 -13.65 15.82 14.87
CA MET A 173 -13.48 16.41 13.55
C MET A 173 -13.04 17.87 13.61
N GLU A 174 -13.74 18.69 14.41
CA GLU A 174 -13.36 20.10 14.60
C GLU A 174 -11.92 20.24 15.13
N PHE A 175 -11.52 19.35 16.05
CA PHE A 175 -10.14 19.27 16.51
C PHE A 175 -9.19 18.89 15.36
N GLY A 176 -9.52 17.86 14.58
CA GLY A 176 -8.72 17.43 13.44
C GLY A 176 -8.53 18.53 12.39
N GLU A 177 -9.59 19.25 12.06
CA GLU A 177 -9.55 20.39 11.14
C GLU A 177 -8.70 21.53 11.65
N MET A 178 -8.87 21.91 12.91
CA MET A 178 -8.05 22.92 13.59
C MET A 178 -6.56 22.51 13.59
N PHE A 179 -6.27 21.27 13.94
CA PHE A 179 -4.90 20.76 13.98
C PHE A 179 -4.27 20.71 12.58
N SER A 180 -5.02 20.29 11.58
CA SER A 180 -4.63 20.31 10.16
C SER A 180 -4.25 21.72 9.70
N ALA A 181 -5.12 22.70 10.02
CA ALA A 181 -4.88 24.11 9.71
C ALA A 181 -3.59 24.63 10.36
N GLY A 182 -3.39 24.32 11.64
CA GLY A 182 -2.21 24.76 12.39
C GLY A 182 -0.91 24.20 11.81
N ILE A 183 -0.85 22.91 11.51
CA ILE A 183 0.33 22.29 10.91
C ILE A 183 0.61 22.86 9.52
N SER A 184 -0.43 23.00 8.68
CA SER A 184 -0.30 23.55 7.33
C SER A 184 0.17 25.02 7.37
N ASP A 185 -0.41 25.84 8.24
CA ASP A 185 0.00 27.23 8.39
C ASP A 185 1.42 27.38 8.93
N ALA A 186 1.81 26.54 9.90
CA ALA A 186 3.18 26.52 10.39
C ALA A 186 4.20 26.24 9.27
N VAL A 187 3.91 25.29 8.38
CA VAL A 187 4.76 25.01 7.21
C VAL A 187 4.76 26.17 6.22
N ARG A 188 3.64 26.86 6.06
CA ARG A 188 3.52 28.02 5.18
C ARG A 188 4.27 29.25 5.72
N ALA A 189 4.15 29.51 7.03
CA ALA A 189 4.67 30.72 7.67
C ALA A 189 6.15 30.65 8.04
N PHE A 190 6.63 29.44 8.34
CA PHE A 190 7.98 29.24 8.87
C PHE A 190 8.84 28.37 7.94
N LYS A 191 10.14 28.44 8.12
CA LYS A 191 11.10 27.58 7.43
C LYS A 191 11.09 26.19 8.07
N THR A 192 10.02 25.44 7.88
CA THR A 192 9.86 24.08 8.41
C THR A 192 9.21 23.16 7.37
N SER A 193 8.96 21.92 7.74
CA SER A 193 8.23 20.91 6.98
C SER A 193 7.22 20.20 7.89
N GLY A 194 6.28 19.45 7.31
CA GLY A 194 5.37 18.63 8.10
C GLY A 194 6.12 17.65 9.01
N SER A 195 7.14 16.97 8.49
CA SER A 195 8.05 16.09 9.25
C SER A 195 8.78 16.83 10.37
N GLY A 196 9.27 18.06 10.09
CA GLY A 196 9.94 18.91 11.10
C GLY A 196 9.00 19.28 12.24
N MET A 197 7.75 19.67 11.93
CA MET A 197 6.73 19.95 12.96
C MET A 197 6.35 18.70 13.74
N ALA A 198 6.24 17.54 13.09
CA ALA A 198 5.98 16.28 13.76
C ALA A 198 7.06 15.96 14.81
N GLN A 199 8.34 16.07 14.45
CA GLN A 199 9.45 15.85 15.36
C GLN A 199 9.45 16.86 16.51
N ALA A 200 9.13 18.12 16.23
CA ALA A 200 9.06 19.17 17.24
C ALA A 200 7.97 18.90 18.28
N ILE A 201 6.77 18.57 17.83
CA ILE A 201 5.63 18.24 18.70
C ILE A 201 5.89 16.96 19.51
N GLN A 202 6.45 15.92 18.91
CA GLN A 202 6.80 14.68 19.60
C GLN A 202 7.82 14.92 20.72
N ASN A 203 8.85 15.74 20.48
CA ASN A 203 9.86 16.05 21.50
C ASN A 203 9.33 16.98 22.60
N LEU A 204 8.49 17.95 22.26
CA LEU A 204 7.80 18.79 23.22
C LEU A 204 6.89 17.95 24.13
N GLY A 205 6.14 17.01 23.53
CA GLY A 205 5.17 16.17 24.22
C GLY A 205 4.09 17.03 24.89
N ALA A 206 3.53 16.53 25.98
CA ALA A 206 2.49 17.23 26.75
C ALA A 206 3.00 18.41 27.62
N SER A 207 4.28 18.77 27.52
CA SER A 207 4.84 19.79 28.43
C SER A 207 4.17 21.16 28.29
N ALA A 208 3.78 21.53 27.08
CA ALA A 208 3.14 22.83 26.85
C ALA A 208 1.64 22.81 27.22
N THR A 209 0.91 21.73 26.93
CA THR A 209 -0.49 21.59 27.36
C THR A 209 -0.62 21.50 28.87
N THR A 210 0.33 20.84 29.55
CA THR A 210 0.42 20.84 31.03
C THR A 210 0.67 22.23 31.58
N ALA A 211 1.43 23.07 30.88
CA ALA A 211 1.66 24.47 31.23
C ALA A 211 0.52 25.40 30.76
N GLN A 212 -0.56 24.86 30.23
CA GLN A 212 -1.72 25.61 29.70
C GLN A 212 -1.38 26.58 28.55
N VAL A 213 -0.32 26.29 27.79
CA VAL A 213 0.04 27.05 26.59
C VAL A 213 -0.86 26.67 25.43
N PRO A 214 -1.55 27.60 24.75
CA PRO A 214 -2.43 27.30 23.64
C PRO A 214 -1.66 26.87 22.37
N LEU A 215 -2.32 26.14 21.47
CA LEU A 215 -1.70 25.54 20.31
C LEU A 215 -1.06 26.56 19.36
N GLU A 216 -1.70 27.72 19.16
CA GLU A 216 -1.20 28.79 18.31
C GLU A 216 0.16 29.33 18.79
N GLU A 217 0.36 29.46 20.10
CA GLU A 217 1.66 29.83 20.65
C GLU A 217 2.69 28.73 20.47
N GLN A 218 2.30 27.47 20.76
CA GLN A 218 3.20 26.33 20.61
C GLN A 218 3.72 26.20 19.19
N LEU A 219 2.84 26.26 18.18
CA LEU A 219 3.22 26.14 16.77
C LEU A 219 4.05 27.33 16.30
N SER A 220 3.75 28.53 16.78
CA SER A 220 4.53 29.76 16.47
C SER A 220 5.94 29.66 17.01
N VAL A 221 6.10 29.31 18.28
CA VAL A 221 7.43 29.14 18.91
C VAL A 221 8.23 28.05 18.21
N LEU A 222 7.64 26.85 18.00
CA LEU A 222 8.31 25.76 17.32
C LEU A 222 8.68 26.13 15.88
N GLY A 223 7.80 26.81 15.17
CA GLY A 223 8.06 27.26 13.79
C GLY A 223 9.20 28.26 13.71
N MET A 224 9.21 29.27 14.58
CA MET A 224 10.28 30.28 14.63
C MET A 224 11.64 29.68 15.00
N LEU A 225 11.68 28.69 15.91
CA LEU A 225 12.92 27.98 16.27
C LEU A 225 13.47 27.19 15.08
N GLN A 226 12.61 26.56 14.32
CA GLN A 226 13.01 25.76 13.17
C GLN A 226 13.59 26.57 11.99
N ALA A 227 13.52 27.89 12.06
CA ALA A 227 14.26 28.73 11.12
C ALA A 227 15.79 28.51 11.19
N THR A 228 16.30 28.06 12.35
CA THR A 228 17.74 27.89 12.62
C THR A 228 18.16 26.50 13.07
N MET A 229 17.22 25.60 13.40
CA MET A 229 17.49 24.26 13.91
C MET A 229 16.47 23.23 13.41
N GLY A 230 16.72 21.95 13.64
CA GLY A 230 15.78 20.88 13.35
C GLY A 230 14.60 20.82 14.33
N GLY A 231 13.49 20.16 13.90
CA GLY A 231 12.28 20.06 14.72
C GLY A 231 12.51 19.42 16.09
N ALA A 232 13.26 18.33 16.15
CA ALA A 232 13.56 17.64 17.41
C ALA A 232 14.29 18.55 18.42
N GLU A 233 15.24 19.34 17.95
CA GLU A 233 15.99 20.31 18.78
C GLU A 233 15.08 21.46 19.24
N ALA A 234 14.24 21.98 18.35
CA ALA A 234 13.26 23.01 18.68
C ALA A 234 12.31 22.57 19.79
N GLY A 235 11.74 21.35 19.68
CA GLY A 235 10.90 20.76 20.71
C GLY A 235 11.62 20.56 22.05
N THR A 236 12.89 20.15 22.02
CA THR A 236 13.72 19.96 23.21
C THR A 236 13.97 21.29 23.93
N LYS A 237 14.35 22.34 23.19
CA LYS A 237 14.59 23.67 23.77
C LYS A 237 13.31 24.27 24.37
N TYR A 238 12.19 24.12 23.68
CA TYR A 238 10.93 24.65 24.20
C TYR A 238 10.48 23.88 25.45
N LYS A 239 10.61 22.57 25.46
CA LYS A 239 10.36 21.76 26.67
C LYS A 239 11.23 22.14 27.86
N ALA A 240 12.52 22.39 27.62
CA ALA A 240 13.46 22.85 28.66
C ALA A 240 13.05 24.20 29.23
N PHE A 241 12.65 25.14 28.37
CA PHE A 241 12.14 26.47 28.81
C PHE A 241 10.89 26.31 29.70
N LEU A 242 9.87 25.58 29.25
CA LEU A 242 8.63 25.36 29.99
C LEU A 242 8.86 24.76 31.39
N ARG A 243 9.83 23.85 31.50
CA ARG A 243 10.18 23.19 32.78
C ARG A 243 10.92 24.12 33.75
N SER A 244 11.69 25.07 33.24
CA SER A 244 12.56 25.93 34.04
C SER A 244 12.04 27.35 34.22
N ALA A 245 11.02 27.77 33.44
CA ALA A 245 10.55 29.15 33.40
C ALA A 245 10.13 29.70 34.77
N THR A 246 9.26 29.00 35.50
CA THR A 246 8.80 29.48 36.83
C THR A 246 9.94 29.63 37.80
N LYS A 247 10.82 28.62 37.89
CA LYS A 247 12.00 28.65 38.77
C LYS A 247 12.99 29.76 38.36
N GLY A 248 13.20 29.91 37.05
CA GLY A 248 14.05 30.95 36.47
C GLY A 248 13.56 32.36 36.83
N GLY A 249 12.25 32.58 36.69
CA GLY A 249 11.61 33.85 37.10
C GLY A 249 11.82 34.13 38.57
N GLU A 250 11.52 33.19 39.46
CA GLU A 250 11.72 33.35 40.90
C GLU A 250 13.18 33.68 41.24
N ALA A 251 14.15 33.00 40.66
CA ALA A 251 15.57 33.22 40.86
C ALA A 251 16.03 34.61 40.38
N LEU A 252 15.35 35.18 39.37
CA LEU A 252 15.59 36.55 38.88
C LEU A 252 14.81 37.63 39.65
N GLY A 253 13.98 37.23 40.62
CA GLY A 253 13.05 38.12 41.29
C GLY A 253 11.89 38.61 40.41
N LEU A 254 11.58 37.85 39.37
CA LEU A 254 10.51 38.11 38.39
C LEU A 254 9.36 37.09 38.57
N LYS A 255 8.16 37.50 38.17
CA LYS A 255 7.00 36.65 38.22
C LYS A 255 6.58 36.29 36.80
N PHE A 256 6.73 34.98 36.43
CA PHE A 256 6.35 34.44 35.14
C PHE A 256 5.01 33.66 35.17
N THR A 257 4.23 33.90 36.23
CA THR A 257 2.91 33.31 36.39
C THR A 257 1.85 34.37 36.64
N ASP A 258 0.63 34.11 36.24
CA ASP A 258 -0.54 34.93 36.48
C ASP A 258 -1.04 34.80 37.94
N ALA A 259 -2.23 35.37 38.23
CA ALA A 259 -2.86 35.29 39.55
C ALA A 259 -3.31 33.86 39.92
N ASN A 260 -3.50 32.99 38.96
CA ASN A 260 -3.91 31.58 39.12
C ASN A 260 -2.72 30.61 39.14
N ASN A 261 -1.48 31.15 39.18
CA ASN A 261 -0.23 30.40 39.07
C ASN A 261 -0.07 29.66 37.71
N GLN A 262 -0.76 30.09 36.66
CA GLN A 262 -0.52 29.62 35.32
C GLN A 262 0.65 30.38 34.68
N LEU A 263 1.45 29.69 33.86
CA LEU A 263 2.57 30.29 33.18
C LEU A 263 2.05 31.38 32.23
N LEU A 264 2.68 32.55 32.25
CA LEU A 264 2.41 33.60 31.27
C LEU A 264 2.81 33.15 29.87
N SER A 265 2.26 33.79 28.84
CA SER A 265 2.67 33.53 27.46
C SER A 265 4.17 33.83 27.26
N MET A 266 4.79 33.18 26.29
CA MET A 266 6.20 33.43 26.00
C MET A 266 6.48 34.89 25.64
N PRO A 267 5.67 35.60 24.84
CA PRO A 267 5.86 37.04 24.62
C PRO A 267 5.87 37.83 25.92
N GLU A 268 4.93 37.58 26.83
CA GLU A 268 4.88 38.31 28.14
C GLU A 268 6.13 38.04 28.98
N ILE A 269 6.60 36.78 29.02
CA ILE A 269 7.83 36.42 29.76
C ILE A 269 9.05 37.15 29.16
N LEU A 270 9.15 37.16 27.82
CA LEU A 270 10.24 37.85 27.14
C LEU A 270 10.19 39.37 27.36
N ASP A 271 9.01 39.99 27.40
CA ASP A 271 8.84 41.41 27.72
C ASP A 271 9.24 41.72 29.18
N ILE A 272 8.88 40.84 30.12
CA ILE A 272 9.34 40.96 31.52
C ILE A 272 10.86 40.85 31.60
N LEU A 273 11.49 39.94 30.89
CA LEU A 273 12.94 39.81 30.80
C LEU A 273 13.59 41.07 30.18
N ARG A 274 12.99 41.64 29.12
CA ARG A 274 13.43 42.89 28.50
C ARG A 274 13.27 44.09 29.44
N GLY A 275 12.23 44.06 30.27
CA GLY A 275 12.06 45.08 31.33
C GLY A 275 13.20 45.06 32.38
N LYS A 276 13.79 43.86 32.62
CA LYS A 276 14.92 43.72 33.57
C LYS A 276 16.28 43.98 32.91
N PHE A 277 16.54 43.40 31.74
CA PHE A 277 17.85 43.36 31.10
C PHE A 277 18.00 44.35 29.92
N GLY A 278 16.93 45.07 29.56
CA GLY A 278 16.93 45.98 28.41
C GLY A 278 16.70 45.25 27.07
N GLU A 279 16.92 45.97 25.97
CA GLU A 279 16.69 45.42 24.62
C GLU A 279 17.73 44.36 24.21
N THR A 280 18.93 44.43 24.79
CA THR A 280 20.02 43.48 24.52
C THR A 280 20.67 43.05 25.81
N MET A 281 21.00 41.79 25.95
CA MET A 281 21.71 41.27 27.13
C MET A 281 23.23 41.26 26.92
N ASP A 282 23.98 41.75 27.90
CA ASP A 282 25.42 41.57 27.93
C ASP A 282 25.85 40.17 28.45
N ALA A 283 27.16 39.92 28.50
CA ALA A 283 27.68 38.62 28.93
C ALA A 283 27.39 38.31 30.41
N ALA A 284 27.33 39.34 31.27
CA ALA A 284 27.07 39.16 32.71
C ALA A 284 25.58 38.84 32.93
N GLU A 285 24.69 39.51 32.22
CA GLU A 285 23.24 39.28 32.22
C GLU A 285 22.90 37.91 31.69
N LYS A 286 23.57 37.44 30.64
CA LYS A 286 23.43 36.07 30.12
C LYS A 286 23.89 35.03 31.15
N MET A 287 24.95 35.29 31.90
CA MET A 287 25.38 34.44 33.01
C MET A 287 24.36 34.42 34.16
N GLU A 288 23.73 35.55 34.46
CA GLU A 288 22.66 35.65 35.46
C GLU A 288 21.46 34.79 35.01
N LEU A 289 21.06 34.95 33.76
CA LEU A 289 19.99 34.18 33.15
C LEU A 289 20.30 32.63 33.18
N GLN A 290 21.54 32.25 32.82
CA GLN A 290 21.98 30.87 32.87
C GLN A 290 21.93 30.25 34.27
N LYS A 291 22.34 31.04 35.29
CA LYS A 291 22.25 30.58 36.69
C LYS A 291 20.80 30.44 37.14
N ALA A 292 19.92 31.35 36.73
CA ALA A 292 18.53 31.38 37.12
C ALA A 292 17.75 30.20 36.56
N PHE A 293 17.85 29.96 35.27
CA PHE A 293 17.15 28.86 34.59
C PHE A 293 17.81 27.50 34.86
N GLY A 294 19.14 27.49 35.00
CA GLY A 294 19.87 26.24 35.25
C GLY A 294 19.87 25.22 34.11
N ASP A 295 19.37 25.63 32.94
CA ASP A 295 19.23 24.81 31.75
C ASP A 295 19.73 25.55 30.50
N THR A 296 20.73 25.00 29.81
CA THR A 296 21.35 25.65 28.66
C THR A 296 20.42 25.72 27.45
N GLU A 297 19.53 24.73 27.27
CA GLU A 297 18.59 24.73 26.18
C GLU A 297 17.49 25.75 26.33
N ALA A 298 17.03 25.98 27.57
CA ALA A 298 16.08 27.02 27.90
C ALA A 298 16.66 28.43 27.63
N VAL A 299 17.90 28.65 28.02
CA VAL A 299 18.58 29.93 27.77
C VAL A 299 18.84 30.16 26.29
N ALA A 300 19.25 29.11 25.58
CA ALA A 300 19.42 29.18 24.12
C ALA A 300 18.11 29.52 23.38
N LEU A 301 16.96 29.05 23.87
CA LEU A 301 15.66 29.48 23.37
C LEU A 301 15.40 30.94 23.62
N ILE A 302 15.63 31.41 24.85
CA ILE A 302 15.45 32.81 25.21
C ILE A 302 16.32 33.69 24.32
N ASP A 303 17.61 33.38 24.17
CA ASP A 303 18.53 34.12 23.30
C ASP A 303 18.04 34.27 21.86
N LEU A 304 17.44 33.21 21.31
CA LEU A 304 16.91 33.20 19.94
C LEU A 304 15.63 34.03 19.78
N MET A 305 14.81 34.10 20.84
CA MET A 305 13.51 34.77 20.81
C MET A 305 13.54 36.19 21.39
N TYR A 306 14.56 36.55 22.16
CA TYR A 306 14.64 37.77 22.93
C TYR A 306 14.35 39.04 22.12
N ASN A 307 14.91 39.14 20.93
CA ASN A 307 14.73 40.30 20.03
C ASN A 307 13.59 40.10 19.02
N LYS A 308 12.78 39.06 19.16
CA LYS A 308 11.71 38.68 18.21
C LYS A 308 10.32 38.67 18.85
N VAL A 309 10.15 39.41 19.95
CA VAL A 309 8.88 39.40 20.71
C VAL A 309 7.72 39.86 19.84
N GLY A 310 7.90 40.95 19.08
CA GLY A 310 6.87 41.46 18.17
C GLY A 310 6.53 40.47 17.07
N ASP A 311 7.56 39.88 16.42
CA ASP A 311 7.34 38.83 15.39
C ASP A 311 6.60 37.63 15.98
N LEU A 312 6.92 37.25 17.23
CA LEU A 312 6.25 36.11 17.90
C LEU A 312 4.78 36.44 18.18
N GLN A 313 4.47 37.65 18.68
CA GLN A 313 3.09 38.09 18.91
C GLN A 313 2.29 38.10 17.63
N ASP A 314 2.82 38.65 16.54
CA ASP A 314 2.16 38.69 15.23
C ASP A 314 1.92 37.25 14.69
N ASN A 315 2.89 36.36 14.85
CA ASN A 315 2.78 34.99 14.44
C ASN A 315 1.70 34.21 15.23
N ILE A 316 1.60 34.45 16.55
CA ILE A 316 0.55 33.85 17.39
C ILE A 316 -0.84 34.29 16.92
N VAL A 317 -1.02 35.61 16.69
CA VAL A 317 -2.29 36.17 16.21
C VAL A 317 -2.67 35.60 14.84
N ASN A 318 -1.72 35.53 13.92
CA ASN A 318 -1.94 34.95 12.59
C ASN A 318 -2.27 33.44 12.66
N MET A 319 -1.56 32.71 13.51
CA MET A 319 -1.80 31.28 13.73
C MET A 319 -3.18 31.05 14.33
N TYR A 320 -3.58 31.82 15.34
CA TYR A 320 -4.95 31.75 15.89
C TYR A 320 -6.01 31.97 14.81
N GLY A 321 -5.81 32.96 13.94
CA GLY A 321 -6.70 33.21 12.80
C GLY A 321 -6.72 32.05 11.79
N SER A 322 -5.63 31.33 11.63
CA SER A 322 -5.55 30.15 10.75
C SER A 322 -6.20 28.92 11.36
N LEU A 323 -6.03 28.69 12.66
CA LEU A 323 -6.74 27.61 13.38
C LEU A 323 -8.25 27.75 13.24
N GLY A 324 -8.79 28.97 13.35
CA GLY A 324 -10.21 29.25 13.20
C GLY A 324 -10.78 29.08 11.78
N LYS A 325 -9.91 28.97 10.75
CA LYS A 325 -10.34 28.71 9.37
C LYS A 325 -10.52 27.21 9.07
N GLY A 326 -10.08 26.34 9.97
CA GLY A 326 -10.16 24.90 9.83
C GLY A 326 -9.47 24.39 8.56
N VAL A 327 -9.98 23.32 7.98
CA VAL A 327 -9.39 22.59 6.84
C VAL A 327 -9.10 23.46 5.61
N SER A 328 -9.80 24.62 5.47
CA SER A 328 -9.65 25.46 4.26
C SER A 328 -8.22 25.98 4.04
N VAL A 329 -7.42 26.15 5.09
CA VAL A 329 -6.01 26.51 4.98
C VAL A 329 -5.22 25.40 4.28
N THR A 330 -5.44 24.16 4.71
CA THR A 330 -4.81 22.96 4.17
C THR A 330 -5.22 22.71 2.73
N GLU A 331 -6.52 22.85 2.41
CA GLU A 331 -7.06 22.70 1.06
C GLU A 331 -6.44 23.69 0.08
N GLN A 332 -6.30 24.95 0.46
CA GLN A 332 -5.67 25.98 -0.38
C GLN A 332 -4.22 25.59 -0.73
N MET A 333 -3.45 25.13 0.25
CA MET A 333 -2.06 24.71 0.03
C MET A 333 -1.98 23.45 -0.83
N ALA A 334 -2.79 22.44 -0.53
CA ALA A 334 -2.84 21.20 -1.30
C ALA A 334 -3.28 21.45 -2.76
N SER A 335 -4.30 22.29 -2.96
CA SER A 335 -4.79 22.66 -4.30
C SER A 335 -3.74 23.37 -5.13
N ALA A 336 -2.98 24.29 -4.54
CA ALA A 336 -1.91 24.98 -5.26
C ALA A 336 -0.81 24.00 -5.77
N ILE A 337 -0.51 22.96 -5.00
CA ILE A 337 0.41 21.89 -5.40
C ILE A 337 -0.24 21.05 -6.51
N GLN A 338 -1.50 20.69 -6.34
CA GLN A 338 -2.26 19.78 -7.22
C GLN A 338 -2.47 20.33 -8.65
N GLU A 339 -2.43 21.65 -8.83
CA GLU A 339 -2.68 22.28 -10.12
C GLU A 339 -1.48 22.22 -11.08
N THR A 340 -0.31 21.78 -10.64
CA THR A 340 0.86 21.60 -11.49
C THR A 340 0.69 20.43 -12.47
N GLU A 341 1.31 20.50 -13.66
CA GLU A 341 1.21 19.44 -14.67
C GLU A 341 1.69 18.07 -14.17
N PRO A 342 2.81 17.94 -13.44
CA PRO A 342 3.24 16.64 -12.91
C PRO A 342 2.19 16.00 -11.98
N GLU A 343 1.57 16.78 -11.13
CA GLU A 343 0.54 16.31 -10.19
C GLU A 343 -0.76 15.91 -10.90
N ARG A 344 -1.15 16.67 -11.93
CA ARG A 344 -2.29 16.31 -12.79
C ARG A 344 -2.06 14.99 -13.50
N PHE A 345 -0.83 14.75 -13.97
CA PHE A 345 -0.46 13.49 -14.63
C PHE A 345 -0.44 12.32 -13.63
N GLU A 346 0.10 12.53 -12.44
CA GLU A 346 0.11 11.52 -11.40
C GLU A 346 -1.30 11.15 -10.94
N ARG A 347 -2.18 12.14 -10.78
CA ARG A 347 -3.60 11.92 -10.51
C ARG A 347 -4.28 11.11 -11.61
N LEU A 348 -3.95 11.37 -12.88
CA LEU A 348 -4.48 10.58 -13.99
C LEU A 348 -4.06 9.12 -13.87
N LYS A 349 -2.79 8.84 -13.54
CA LYS A 349 -2.31 7.46 -13.33
C LYS A 349 -3.04 6.77 -12.18
N GLN A 350 -3.22 7.46 -11.05
CA GLN A 350 -3.98 6.93 -9.91
C GLN A 350 -5.42 6.60 -10.29
N ARG A 351 -6.10 7.46 -11.05
CA ARG A 351 -7.45 7.18 -11.54
C ARG A 351 -7.50 5.98 -12.48
N ILE A 352 -6.52 5.83 -13.36
CA ILE A 352 -6.40 4.65 -14.23
C ILE A 352 -6.20 3.40 -13.36
N HIS A 353 -5.34 3.47 -12.35
CA HIS A 353 -5.13 2.36 -11.41
C HIS A 353 -6.43 2.00 -10.67
N ASN A 354 -7.17 2.98 -10.13
CA ASN A 354 -8.43 2.76 -9.45
C ASN A 354 -9.50 2.11 -10.35
N VAL A 355 -9.54 2.48 -11.63
CA VAL A 355 -10.41 1.84 -12.63
C VAL A 355 -9.95 0.40 -12.88
N THR A 356 -8.66 0.16 -13.02
CA THR A 356 -8.08 -1.18 -13.21
C THR A 356 -8.40 -2.09 -12.02
N GLU A 357 -8.26 -1.57 -10.81
CA GLU A 357 -8.60 -2.27 -9.57
C GLU A 357 -10.10 -2.59 -9.49
N SER A 358 -10.97 -1.67 -9.91
CA SER A 358 -12.42 -1.91 -9.97
C SER A 358 -12.79 -3.05 -10.93
N ILE A 359 -12.07 -3.16 -12.06
CA ILE A 359 -12.20 -4.29 -12.98
C ILE A 359 -11.73 -5.57 -12.29
N GLY A 360 -10.58 -5.51 -11.60
CA GLY A 360 -10.02 -6.63 -10.83
C GLY A 360 -10.98 -7.14 -9.76
N ASN A 361 -11.59 -6.24 -8.99
CA ASN A 361 -12.60 -6.57 -7.99
C ASN A 361 -13.80 -7.33 -8.59
N SER A 362 -14.24 -6.93 -9.79
CA SER A 362 -15.32 -7.61 -10.51
C SER A 362 -14.95 -9.02 -11.01
N LEU A 363 -13.65 -9.27 -11.24
CA LEU A 363 -13.13 -10.56 -11.73
C LEU A 363 -12.76 -11.51 -10.59
N LEU A 364 -12.48 -11.00 -9.38
CA LEU A 364 -12.05 -11.80 -8.24
C LEU A 364 -12.93 -13.02 -7.92
N PRO A 365 -14.27 -12.94 -7.90
CA PRO A 365 -15.08 -14.12 -7.61
C PRO A 365 -14.85 -15.24 -8.63
N THR A 366 -14.69 -14.89 -9.92
CA THR A 366 -14.42 -15.84 -10.99
C THR A 366 -13.02 -16.42 -10.87
N VAL A 367 -12.02 -15.62 -10.56
CA VAL A 367 -10.64 -16.06 -10.36
C VAL A 367 -10.53 -16.95 -9.13
N ASN A 368 -11.18 -16.60 -8.02
CA ASN A 368 -11.20 -17.44 -6.81
C ASN A 368 -11.89 -18.78 -7.04
N ASP A 369 -13.01 -18.82 -7.78
CA ASP A 369 -13.68 -20.07 -8.18
C ASP A 369 -12.76 -20.94 -9.04
N LEU A 370 -12.01 -20.34 -9.96
CA LEU A 370 -11.00 -21.02 -10.77
C LEU A 370 -9.83 -21.54 -9.95
N MET A 371 -9.29 -20.73 -9.02
CA MET A 371 -8.19 -21.13 -8.15
C MET A 371 -8.58 -22.31 -7.27
N SER A 372 -9.76 -22.26 -6.62
CA SER A 372 -10.24 -23.36 -5.78
C SER A 372 -10.49 -24.65 -6.56
N LYS A 373 -10.96 -24.56 -7.82
CA LYS A 373 -11.10 -25.71 -8.72
C LYS A 373 -9.74 -26.20 -9.23
N GLY A 374 -8.81 -25.28 -9.50
CA GLY A 374 -7.44 -25.57 -9.89
C GLY A 374 -6.68 -26.33 -8.81
N GLU A 375 -6.82 -25.93 -7.54
CA GLU A 375 -6.25 -26.66 -6.40
C GLU A 375 -6.75 -28.10 -6.33
N GLY A 376 -8.04 -28.32 -6.56
CA GLY A 376 -8.63 -29.67 -6.61
C GLY A 376 -8.09 -30.52 -7.76
N VAL A 377 -7.81 -29.91 -8.92
CA VAL A 377 -7.18 -30.57 -10.06
C VAL A 377 -5.70 -30.85 -9.78
N LEU A 378 -4.97 -29.86 -9.28
CA LEU A 378 -3.54 -30.02 -8.90
C LEU A 378 -3.35 -31.10 -7.84
N THR A 379 -4.22 -31.15 -6.84
CA THR A 379 -4.19 -32.19 -5.79
C THR A 379 -4.44 -33.60 -6.41
N LYS A 380 -5.40 -33.73 -7.33
CA LYS A 380 -5.66 -34.98 -8.02
C LYS A 380 -4.51 -35.40 -8.94
N VAL A 381 -3.93 -34.44 -9.67
CA VAL A 381 -2.75 -34.65 -10.51
C VAL A 381 -1.54 -35.01 -9.65
N GLY A 382 -1.30 -34.29 -8.54
CA GLY A 382 -0.23 -34.60 -7.59
C GLY A 382 -0.38 -36.01 -7.03
N SER A 383 -1.55 -36.38 -6.51
CA SER A 383 -1.80 -37.71 -5.96
C SER A 383 -1.75 -38.82 -7.03
N TRP A 384 -2.09 -38.50 -8.27
CA TRP A 384 -1.92 -39.45 -9.39
C TRP A 384 -0.43 -39.64 -9.71
N ILE A 385 0.36 -38.57 -9.76
CA ILE A 385 1.81 -38.63 -9.97
C ILE A 385 2.47 -39.44 -8.86
N GLU A 386 2.13 -39.17 -7.59
CA GLU A 386 2.66 -39.92 -6.45
C GLU A 386 2.33 -41.41 -6.50
N LYS A 387 1.12 -41.78 -6.90
CA LYS A 387 0.69 -43.18 -7.05
C LYS A 387 1.28 -43.89 -8.26
N ASN A 388 1.80 -43.14 -9.24
CA ASN A 388 2.24 -43.67 -10.52
C ASN A 388 3.68 -43.23 -10.88
N GLN A 389 4.56 -43.09 -9.87
CA GLN A 389 5.92 -42.56 -10.04
C GLN A 389 6.74 -43.30 -11.10
N GLU A 390 6.64 -44.65 -11.19
CA GLU A 390 7.35 -45.44 -12.20
C GLU A 390 6.79 -45.16 -13.61
N LEU A 391 5.48 -45.02 -13.74
CA LEU A 391 4.85 -44.69 -15.02
C LEU A 391 5.27 -43.27 -15.46
N VAL A 392 5.32 -42.30 -14.51
CA VAL A 392 5.79 -40.93 -14.77
C VAL A 392 7.27 -40.92 -15.17
N LYS A 393 8.13 -41.74 -14.54
CA LYS A 393 9.52 -41.89 -14.97
C LYS A 393 9.64 -42.43 -16.38
N VAL A 394 8.89 -43.45 -16.73
CA VAL A 394 8.87 -44.04 -18.09
C VAL A 394 8.38 -43.00 -19.10
N ILE A 395 7.31 -42.28 -18.80
CA ILE A 395 6.81 -41.16 -19.62
C ILE A 395 7.88 -40.11 -19.81
N MET A 396 8.54 -39.66 -18.72
CA MET A 396 9.63 -38.67 -18.77
C MET A 396 10.84 -39.15 -19.59
N LEU A 397 11.20 -40.45 -19.51
CA LEU A 397 12.28 -41.01 -20.30
C LEU A 397 11.94 -41.08 -21.79
N ILE A 398 10.71 -41.46 -22.13
CA ILE A 398 10.20 -41.45 -23.53
C ILE A 398 10.21 -40.01 -24.07
N VAL A 399 9.90 -39.09 -23.25
CA VAL A 399 9.85 -37.65 -23.51
C VAL A 399 11.23 -37.05 -23.73
N LEU A 400 12.20 -37.41 -22.89
CA LEU A 400 13.60 -37.04 -23.07
C LEU A 400 14.18 -37.67 -24.36
N ALA A 401 13.80 -38.89 -24.67
CA ALA A 401 14.27 -39.61 -25.87
C ALA A 401 13.72 -39.02 -27.18
N VAL A 402 12.56 -38.39 -27.17
CA VAL A 402 11.90 -37.86 -28.38
C VAL A 402 12.17 -36.35 -28.58
N GLY A 403 12.84 -35.68 -27.64
CA GLY A 403 13.27 -34.25 -27.80
C GLY A 403 12.15 -33.23 -28.01
N GLY A 404 10.88 -33.67 -28.04
CA GLY A 404 9.74 -32.80 -28.35
C GLY A 404 8.85 -32.41 -27.18
N PHE A 405 9.11 -32.93 -25.99
CA PHE A 405 8.17 -32.84 -24.88
C PHE A 405 8.27 -31.55 -24.04
N LEU A 406 9.36 -30.84 -24.07
CA LEU A 406 9.45 -29.54 -23.43
C LEU A 406 8.44 -28.52 -24.04
N ALA A 407 8.12 -28.66 -25.30
CA ALA A 407 7.10 -27.88 -25.97
C ALA A 407 5.66 -28.23 -25.51
N VAL A 408 5.39 -29.52 -25.24
CA VAL A 408 4.04 -30.02 -24.91
C VAL A 408 3.72 -29.86 -23.42
N GLY A 409 4.70 -30.05 -22.53
CA GLY A 409 4.52 -29.84 -21.09
C GLY A 409 4.31 -28.35 -20.71
N GLY A 410 5.06 -27.48 -21.35
CA GLY A 410 4.84 -26.02 -21.23
C GLY A 410 3.47 -25.59 -21.78
N THR A 411 3.01 -26.23 -22.88
CA THR A 411 1.70 -25.96 -23.49
C THR A 411 0.55 -26.45 -22.62
N LEU A 412 0.67 -27.59 -21.95
CA LEU A 412 -0.34 -28.10 -21.02
C LEU A 412 -0.49 -27.20 -19.77
N ILE A 413 0.60 -26.74 -19.20
CA ILE A 413 0.57 -25.81 -18.06
C ILE A 413 -0.02 -24.45 -18.49
N ALA A 414 0.37 -23.93 -19.65
CA ALA A 414 -0.19 -22.71 -20.22
C ALA A 414 -1.68 -22.84 -20.57
N LEU A 415 -2.12 -24.01 -21.06
CA LEU A 415 -3.53 -24.28 -21.37
C LEU A 415 -4.38 -24.41 -20.09
N ILE A 416 -3.88 -25.01 -19.03
CA ILE A 416 -4.58 -25.10 -17.74
C ILE A 416 -4.68 -23.71 -17.11
N SER A 417 -3.65 -22.89 -17.26
CA SER A 417 -3.65 -21.49 -16.78
C SER A 417 -4.49 -20.55 -17.66
N GLY A 418 -4.52 -20.79 -19.00
CA GLY A 418 -5.20 -19.91 -19.97
C GLY A 418 -6.69 -20.16 -20.16
N VAL A 419 -7.20 -21.36 -19.80
CA VAL A 419 -8.61 -21.75 -20.03
C VAL A 419 -9.61 -20.92 -19.22
N GLY A 420 -9.17 -20.28 -18.13
CA GLY A 420 -10.03 -19.44 -17.31
C GLY A 420 -10.44 -18.10 -17.94
N LEU A 421 -9.83 -17.66 -19.04
CA LEU A 421 -9.70 -16.23 -19.33
C LEU A 421 -10.13 -15.74 -20.73
N VAL A 422 -10.72 -16.57 -21.54
CA VAL A 422 -11.00 -16.28 -22.97
C VAL A 422 -12.41 -15.73 -23.18
N VAL A 423 -12.79 -14.60 -22.62
CA VAL A 423 -14.17 -14.12 -22.84
C VAL A 423 -14.28 -12.91 -23.79
N THR A 424 -13.24 -12.17 -24.14
CA THR A 424 -13.46 -10.88 -24.82
C THR A 424 -12.73 -10.55 -26.12
N LYS A 425 -11.84 -11.38 -26.68
CA LYS A 425 -11.25 -11.11 -28.02
C LYS A 425 -11.11 -12.34 -28.90
N THR A 426 -12.20 -12.96 -29.34
CA THR A 426 -12.20 -14.41 -29.40
C THR A 426 -12.59 -15.08 -30.72
N VAL A 427 -12.98 -14.43 -31.73
CA VAL A 427 -13.33 -15.13 -32.97
C VAL A 427 -12.09 -15.68 -33.68
N SER A 428 -10.97 -14.99 -33.64
CA SER A 428 -9.69 -15.43 -34.24
C SER A 428 -8.96 -16.44 -33.37
N ALA A 429 -8.93 -16.22 -32.03
CA ALA A 429 -8.35 -17.14 -31.07
C ALA A 429 -9.11 -18.48 -31.03
N PHE A 430 -10.44 -18.48 -31.18
CA PHE A 430 -11.25 -19.69 -31.24
C PHE A 430 -10.94 -20.58 -32.47
N LYS A 431 -10.62 -19.98 -33.62
CA LYS A 431 -10.19 -20.74 -34.81
C LYS A 431 -8.82 -21.40 -34.59
N ILE A 432 -7.89 -20.68 -33.94
CA ILE A 432 -6.55 -21.22 -33.61
C ILE A 432 -6.65 -22.28 -32.53
N LEU A 433 -7.47 -22.09 -31.50
CA LEU A 433 -7.74 -23.07 -30.44
C LEU A 433 -8.37 -24.35 -31.04
N LYS A 434 -9.40 -24.24 -31.89
CA LYS A 434 -10.07 -25.38 -32.52
C LYS A 434 -9.09 -26.18 -33.41
N GLY A 435 -8.20 -25.50 -34.12
CA GLY A 435 -7.11 -26.10 -34.90
C GLY A 435 -6.07 -26.80 -34.02
N GLY A 436 -5.64 -26.14 -32.94
CA GLY A 436 -4.70 -26.66 -31.96
C GLY A 436 -5.26 -27.86 -31.18
N PHE A 437 -6.54 -27.84 -30.79
CA PHE A 437 -7.21 -28.95 -30.13
C PHE A 437 -7.35 -30.17 -31.07
N ALA A 438 -7.63 -29.96 -32.36
CA ALA A 438 -7.67 -31.03 -33.34
C ALA A 438 -6.30 -31.70 -33.51
N LEU A 439 -5.21 -30.91 -33.51
CA LEU A 439 -3.84 -31.40 -33.59
C LEU A 439 -3.38 -32.10 -32.30
N ALA A 440 -3.69 -31.54 -31.13
CA ALA A 440 -3.34 -32.14 -29.82
C ALA A 440 -4.11 -33.45 -29.58
N ARG A 441 -5.41 -33.54 -29.96
CA ARG A 441 -6.17 -34.77 -29.97
C ARG A 441 -5.52 -35.79 -30.87
N GLY A 442 -5.02 -35.39 -32.09
CA GLY A 442 -4.27 -36.21 -32.98
C GLY A 442 -3.03 -36.87 -32.40
N ALA A 443 -2.39 -36.19 -31.47
CA ALA A 443 -1.08 -36.57 -30.90
C ALA A 443 -1.18 -37.39 -29.59
N LEU A 444 -2.14 -37.11 -28.71
CA LEU A 444 -2.20 -37.70 -27.36
C LEU A 444 -2.92 -39.07 -27.29
N THR A 445 -3.89 -39.32 -28.15
CA THR A 445 -4.62 -40.64 -28.12
C THR A 445 -3.73 -41.82 -28.42
N PRO A 446 -2.83 -41.78 -29.43
CA PRO A 446 -1.93 -42.92 -29.69
C PRO A 446 -0.91 -43.11 -28.55
N LEU A 447 -0.48 -42.03 -27.89
CA LEU A 447 0.47 -42.13 -26.78
C LEU A 447 -0.19 -42.79 -25.56
N ILE A 448 -1.40 -42.41 -25.22
CA ILE A 448 -2.19 -43.04 -24.15
C ILE A 448 -2.48 -44.50 -24.50
N SER A 449 -2.88 -44.79 -25.75
CA SER A 449 -3.13 -46.15 -26.22
C SER A 449 -1.85 -46.99 -26.21
N SER A 450 -0.70 -46.43 -26.63
CA SER A 450 0.60 -47.15 -26.59
C SER A 450 1.07 -47.40 -25.16
N VAL A 451 0.86 -46.47 -24.25
CA VAL A 451 1.18 -46.63 -22.81
C VAL A 451 0.30 -47.75 -22.21
N TRP A 452 -1.00 -47.76 -22.51
CA TRP A 452 -1.87 -48.84 -22.05
C TRP A 452 -1.50 -50.18 -22.66
N SER A 453 -1.17 -50.25 -23.95
CA SER A 453 -0.73 -51.46 -24.61
C SER A 453 0.60 -51.95 -24.09
N PHE A 454 1.53 -51.08 -23.81
CA PHE A 454 2.83 -51.38 -23.20
C PHE A 454 2.66 -51.84 -21.74
N THR A 455 1.82 -51.21 -20.96
CA THR A 455 1.49 -51.64 -19.59
C THR A 455 0.83 -53.01 -19.56
N ALA A 456 -0.12 -53.27 -20.47
CA ALA A 456 -0.76 -54.55 -20.60
C ALA A 456 0.24 -55.65 -21.05
N ALA A 457 1.18 -55.33 -21.95
CA ALA A 457 2.24 -56.23 -22.37
C ALA A 457 3.24 -56.56 -21.27
N LEU A 458 3.59 -55.55 -20.44
CA LEU A 458 4.44 -55.74 -19.25
C LEU A 458 3.74 -56.63 -18.21
N LEU A 459 2.47 -56.42 -17.96
CA LEU A 459 1.69 -57.22 -17.02
C LEU A 459 1.44 -58.65 -17.51
N ALA A 460 1.43 -58.87 -18.84
CA ALA A 460 1.27 -60.16 -19.46
C ALA A 460 2.59 -60.95 -19.55
N ASN A 461 3.74 -60.32 -19.31
CA ASN A 461 5.05 -60.99 -19.42
C ASN A 461 5.49 -61.59 -18.09
N PRO A 462 5.66 -62.94 -17.99
CA PRO A 462 6.06 -63.62 -16.75
C PRO A 462 7.40 -63.13 -16.17
N VAL A 463 8.30 -62.63 -17.03
CA VAL A 463 9.63 -62.11 -16.61
C VAL A 463 9.51 -60.83 -15.82
N THR A 464 8.46 -60.02 -16.09
CA THR A 464 8.21 -58.78 -15.39
C THR A 464 7.84 -59.01 -13.92
N TRP A 465 7.12 -60.08 -13.62
CA TRP A 465 6.76 -60.48 -12.25
C TRP A 465 7.97 -60.89 -11.42
N VAL A 466 8.97 -61.51 -12.07
CA VAL A 466 10.23 -61.93 -11.43
C VAL A 466 11.13 -60.73 -11.10
N VAL A 467 11.08 -59.65 -11.94
CA VAL A 467 11.89 -58.43 -11.75
C VAL A 467 11.25 -57.49 -10.72
N ILE A 468 9.93 -57.54 -10.55
CA ILE A 468 9.19 -56.73 -9.57
C ILE A 468 9.17 -57.36 -8.17
N GLY A 469 9.61 -58.63 -8.04
CA GLY A 469 9.80 -59.25 -6.71
C GLY A 469 8.52 -59.81 -6.09
N ILE A 470 7.56 -60.27 -6.88
CA ILE A 470 6.37 -61.00 -6.44
C ILE A 470 6.49 -62.46 -6.92
#